data_3fcb7672a87c67e91c64e0c4792efa14
#
_entry.id   3fcb7672a87c67e91c64e0c4792efa14
#
_cell.length_a   1.000
_cell.length_b   1.000
_cell.length_c   1.000
_cell.angle_alpha   90.00
_cell.angle_beta   90.00
_cell.angle_gamma   90.00
#
_symmetry.space_group_name_H-M   'P 1'
#
loop_
_entity.id
_entity.type
_entity.pdbx_description
1 polymer ?
#
loop_
_entity_poly.entity_id
_entity_poly.type
_entity_poly.pdbx_seq_one_letter_code
_entity_poly.pdbx_strand_id
1 'polypeptide(L)'
;GTMTKQEVRAATLARLMPMRGALLWDIGTGCGSVAIEWMRAARYARAVGIEPRADRRAMAAANALALGTPQLRLIAGEAPAALAGLDAPDAIFIGGGLSEAVFDAAWAALRPLGRLVANAVTLESEAVLIGLHARHGGALVRIQIARAEPVGRLTGWRPLMPVTQWALVKR
;
A
#
# COMPACT_ATOMS: atom_id res chain seq x y z
N GLY A 1 -3.09 -6.87 12.94
CA GLY A 1 -2.98 -6.80 11.46
C GLY A 1 -1.63 -7.30 11.01
N THR A 2 -1.62 -8.14 10.00
CA THR A 2 -0.37 -8.72 9.50
C THR A 2 0.38 -7.66 8.71
N MET A 3 1.62 -7.37 9.10
CA MET A 3 2.52 -6.50 8.33
C MET A 3 2.65 -7.03 6.89
N THR A 4 2.61 -6.15 5.91
CA THR A 4 2.91 -6.51 4.52
C THR A 4 4.28 -7.17 4.46
N LYS A 5 4.36 -8.34 3.85
CA LYS A 5 5.59 -9.13 3.82
C LYS A 5 6.69 -8.40 3.07
N GLN A 6 7.94 -8.60 3.49
CA GLN A 6 9.08 -7.86 2.96
C GLN A 6 9.18 -7.95 1.43
N GLU A 7 8.98 -9.12 0.87
CA GLU A 7 9.06 -9.37 -0.57
C GLU A 7 7.93 -8.65 -1.33
N VAL A 8 6.72 -8.65 -0.74
CA VAL A 8 5.56 -7.92 -1.29
C VAL A 8 5.79 -6.41 -1.19
N ARG A 9 6.35 -5.91 -0.07
CA ARG A 9 6.70 -4.49 0.05
C ARG A 9 7.73 -4.06 -0.98
N ALA A 10 8.78 -4.87 -1.18
CA ALA A 10 9.79 -4.59 -2.19
C ALA A 10 9.20 -4.49 -3.59
N ALA A 11 8.33 -5.42 -3.97
CA ALA A 11 7.60 -5.38 -5.24
C ALA A 11 6.69 -4.15 -5.33
N THR A 12 5.99 -3.80 -4.24
CA THR A 12 5.12 -2.62 -4.17
C THR A 12 5.90 -1.33 -4.36
N LEU A 13 7.01 -1.15 -3.64
CA LEU A 13 7.86 0.03 -3.75
C LEU A 13 8.52 0.16 -5.12
N ALA A 14 8.94 -0.94 -5.73
CA ALA A 14 9.46 -0.93 -7.09
C ALA A 14 8.44 -0.38 -8.11
N ARG A 15 7.15 -0.67 -7.90
CA ARG A 15 6.06 -0.16 -8.75
C ARG A 15 5.68 1.29 -8.42
N LEU A 16 5.71 1.68 -7.15
CA LEU A 16 5.42 3.05 -6.71
C LEU A 16 6.52 4.03 -7.11
N MET A 17 7.77 3.58 -7.20
CA MET A 17 8.95 4.37 -7.56
C MET A 17 9.12 5.61 -6.68
N PRO A 18 9.54 5.47 -5.42
CA PRO A 18 9.80 6.62 -4.55
C PRO A 18 10.76 7.62 -5.18
N MET A 19 10.38 8.90 -5.16
CA MET A 19 11.17 10.00 -5.70
C MET A 19 11.35 11.11 -4.66
N ARG A 20 12.41 11.88 -4.80
CA ARG A 20 12.72 13.00 -3.91
C ARG A 20 11.52 13.95 -3.79
N GLY A 21 11.08 14.21 -2.57
CA GLY A 21 10.01 15.14 -2.25
C GLY A 21 8.60 14.67 -2.61
N ALA A 22 8.44 13.49 -3.21
CA ALA A 22 7.15 12.96 -3.63
C ALA A 22 6.25 12.60 -2.45
N LEU A 23 4.95 12.75 -2.63
CA LEU A 23 3.91 12.45 -1.65
C LEU A 23 3.21 11.14 -1.99
N LEU A 24 3.20 10.21 -1.04
CA LEU A 24 2.40 8.98 -1.08
C LEU A 24 1.12 9.12 -0.26
N TRP A 25 -0.01 8.66 -0.79
CA TRP A 25 -1.15 8.25 0.01
C TRP A 25 -1.10 6.73 0.22
N ASP A 26 -1.05 6.31 1.48
CA ASP A 26 -1.09 4.89 1.89
C ASP A 26 -2.46 4.59 2.49
N ILE A 27 -3.39 4.11 1.64
CA ILE A 27 -4.79 3.83 2.02
C ILE A 27 -4.88 2.44 2.63
N GLY A 28 -5.36 2.37 3.87
CA GLY A 28 -5.32 1.16 4.67
C GLY A 28 -3.91 0.88 5.18
N THR A 29 -3.23 1.91 5.68
CA THR A 29 -1.79 1.85 6.02
C THR A 29 -1.43 0.81 7.08
N GLY A 30 -2.38 0.37 7.90
CA GLY A 30 -2.18 -0.63 8.93
C GLY A 30 -1.07 -0.25 9.91
N CYS A 31 0.01 -1.00 9.92
CA CYS A 31 1.19 -0.71 10.74
C CYS A 31 2.17 0.32 10.14
N GLY A 32 1.84 0.91 9.00
CA GLY A 32 2.63 1.94 8.34
C GLY A 32 3.80 1.44 7.49
N SER A 33 3.92 0.14 7.26
CA SER A 33 5.14 -0.44 6.68
C SER A 33 5.48 0.07 5.28
N VAL A 34 4.50 0.28 4.40
CA VAL A 34 4.73 0.80 3.04
C VAL A 34 5.07 2.29 3.09
N ALA A 35 4.29 3.08 3.83
CA ALA A 35 4.52 4.52 4.01
C ALA A 35 5.92 4.82 4.59
N ILE A 36 6.33 4.07 5.62
CA ILE A 36 7.63 4.22 6.25
C ILE A 36 8.76 3.91 5.26
N GLU A 37 8.68 2.79 4.55
CA GLU A 37 9.71 2.44 3.57
C GLU A 37 9.74 3.40 2.38
N TRP A 38 8.58 3.92 1.94
CA TRP A 38 8.52 5.00 0.95
C TRP A 38 9.32 6.23 1.39
N MET A 39 9.09 6.70 2.63
CA MET A 39 9.77 7.88 3.17
C MET A 39 11.27 7.66 3.37
N ARG A 40 11.68 6.43 3.65
CA ARG A 40 13.11 6.06 3.79
C ARG A 40 13.81 5.86 2.45
N ALA A 41 13.08 5.50 1.41
CA ALA A 41 13.64 5.17 0.09
C ALA A 41 14.09 6.41 -0.71
N ALA A 42 13.51 7.58 -0.45
CA ALA A 42 13.86 8.80 -1.18
C ALA A 42 13.93 10.02 -0.25
N ARG A 43 14.90 10.88 -0.49
CA ARG A 43 15.12 12.07 0.32
C ARG A 43 13.94 13.02 0.23
N TYR A 44 13.46 13.50 1.38
CA TYR A 44 12.30 14.38 1.51
C TYR A 44 10.96 13.78 1.04
N ALA A 45 10.91 12.49 0.76
CA ALA A 45 9.65 11.83 0.47
C ALA A 45 8.71 11.92 1.67
N ARG A 46 7.44 12.15 1.38
CA ARG A 46 6.37 12.34 2.39
C ARG A 46 5.32 11.26 2.21
N ALA A 47 4.60 10.95 3.27
CA ALA A 47 3.47 10.04 3.20
C ALA A 47 2.34 10.48 4.12
N VAL A 48 1.12 10.17 3.70
CA VAL A 48 -0.10 10.25 4.50
C VAL A 48 -0.68 8.85 4.56
N GLY A 49 -0.77 8.28 5.75
CA GLY A 49 -1.40 6.98 6.01
C GLY A 49 -2.83 7.17 6.47
N ILE A 50 -3.78 6.50 5.81
CA ILE A 50 -5.20 6.51 6.16
C ILE A 50 -5.55 5.17 6.81
N GLU A 51 -6.05 5.20 8.06
CA GLU A 51 -6.38 4.00 8.82
C GLU A 51 -7.50 4.30 9.83
N PRO A 52 -8.65 3.62 9.77
CA PRO A 52 -9.75 3.86 10.69
C PRO A 52 -9.47 3.39 12.12
N ARG A 53 -8.68 2.32 12.29
CA ARG A 53 -8.45 1.72 13.60
C ARG A 53 -7.38 2.46 14.40
N ALA A 54 -7.75 2.89 15.61
CA ALA A 54 -6.87 3.63 16.51
C ALA A 54 -5.64 2.81 16.95
N ASP A 55 -5.81 1.51 17.23
CA ASP A 55 -4.72 0.61 17.61
C ASP A 55 -3.67 0.46 16.51
N ARG A 56 -4.11 0.38 15.24
CA ARG A 56 -3.22 0.30 14.08
C ARG A 56 -2.50 1.63 13.85
N ARG A 57 -3.20 2.77 13.97
CA ARG A 57 -2.55 4.09 13.89
C ARG A 57 -1.49 4.28 14.96
N ALA A 58 -1.77 3.86 16.20
CA ALA A 58 -0.77 3.89 17.27
C ALA A 58 0.46 3.04 16.95
N MET A 59 0.24 1.84 16.40
CA MET A 59 1.33 0.97 15.94
C MET A 59 2.13 1.63 14.80
N ALA A 60 1.47 2.22 13.82
CA ALA A 60 2.14 2.91 12.71
C ALA A 60 2.97 4.09 13.20
N ALA A 61 2.46 4.88 14.15
CA ALA A 61 3.19 5.99 14.76
C ALA A 61 4.45 5.53 15.52
N ALA A 62 4.32 4.46 16.31
CA ALA A 62 5.44 3.86 17.03
C ALA A 62 6.51 3.32 16.06
N ASN A 63 6.10 2.62 15.00
CA ASN A 63 7.00 2.12 13.97
C ASN A 63 7.70 3.26 13.22
N ALA A 64 6.96 4.32 12.86
CA ALA A 64 7.52 5.48 12.19
C ALA A 64 8.60 6.16 13.04
N LEU A 65 8.35 6.33 14.33
CA LEU A 65 9.35 6.87 15.27
C LEU A 65 10.58 5.96 15.33
N ALA A 66 10.40 4.66 15.53
CA ALA A 66 11.48 3.70 15.67
C ALA A 66 12.33 3.57 14.39
N LEU A 67 11.74 3.77 13.23
CA LEU A 67 12.39 3.62 11.91
C LEU A 67 12.85 4.95 11.28
N GLY A 68 12.79 6.05 12.03
CA GLY A 68 13.35 7.34 11.63
C GLY A 68 12.47 8.16 10.67
N THR A 69 11.16 7.92 10.68
CA THR A 69 10.18 8.69 9.89
C THR A 69 9.05 9.27 10.77
N PRO A 70 9.38 9.99 11.89
CA PRO A 70 8.37 10.47 12.83
C PRO A 70 7.38 11.48 12.22
N GLN A 71 7.70 12.05 11.07
CA GLN A 71 6.86 12.98 10.31
C GLN A 71 5.78 12.29 9.46
N LEU A 72 5.65 10.95 9.52
CA LEU A 72 4.53 10.25 8.89
C LEU A 72 3.20 10.80 9.42
N ARG A 73 2.40 11.38 8.53
CA ARG A 73 1.08 11.89 8.86
C ARG A 73 0.06 10.75 8.84
N LEU A 74 -0.69 10.58 9.93
CA LEU A 74 -1.73 9.55 10.04
C LEU A 74 -3.10 10.21 10.16
N ILE A 75 -4.04 9.77 9.33
CA ILE A 75 -5.42 10.25 9.28
C ILE A 75 -6.34 9.16 9.81
N ALA A 76 -7.17 9.54 10.78
CA ALA A 76 -8.23 8.68 11.28
C ALA A 76 -9.44 8.73 10.35
N GLY A 77 -9.87 7.58 9.85
CA GLY A 77 -11.05 7.48 8.99
C GLY A 77 -10.88 6.49 7.86
N GLU A 78 -11.94 6.34 7.11
CA GLU A 78 -12.01 5.45 5.95
C GLU A 78 -12.02 6.26 4.65
N ALA A 79 -11.32 5.74 3.63
CA ALA A 79 -11.45 6.24 2.27
C ALA A 79 -12.83 5.82 1.69
N PRO A 80 -13.46 6.64 0.81
CA PRO A 80 -12.91 7.86 0.24
C PRO A 80 -13.05 9.12 1.12
N ALA A 81 -13.91 9.13 2.14
CA ALA A 81 -14.21 10.33 2.93
C ALA A 81 -12.96 10.96 3.56
N ALA A 82 -12.06 10.14 4.09
CA ALA A 82 -10.81 10.60 4.73
C ALA A 82 -9.78 11.18 3.75
N LEU A 83 -10.02 11.10 2.45
CA LEU A 83 -9.13 11.67 1.41
C LEU A 83 -9.43 13.15 1.14
N ALA A 84 -10.59 13.65 1.60
CA ALA A 84 -11.02 15.02 1.33
C ALA A 84 -10.06 16.04 1.95
N GLY A 85 -9.69 17.06 1.15
CA GLY A 85 -8.83 18.15 1.60
C GLY A 85 -7.35 17.80 1.76
N LEU A 86 -6.93 16.61 1.38
CA LEU A 86 -5.51 16.26 1.35
C LEU A 86 -4.83 16.80 0.08
N ASP A 87 -3.54 17.11 0.20
CA ASP A 87 -2.73 17.50 -0.96
C ASP A 87 -2.69 16.38 -2.00
N ALA A 88 -2.75 16.74 -3.29
CA ALA A 88 -2.71 15.79 -4.39
C ALA A 88 -1.43 14.93 -4.34
N PRO A 89 -1.54 13.60 -4.34
CA PRO A 89 -0.39 12.71 -4.23
C PRO A 89 0.33 12.49 -5.56
N ASP A 90 1.61 12.16 -5.48
CA ASP A 90 2.42 11.69 -6.60
C ASP A 90 2.32 10.17 -6.78
N ALA A 91 2.01 9.47 -5.70
CA ALA A 91 1.77 8.02 -5.69
C ALA A 91 0.66 7.65 -4.72
N ILE A 92 -0.03 6.55 -5.01
CA ILE A 92 -1.07 5.97 -4.14
C ILE A 92 -0.82 4.48 -3.99
N PHE A 93 -0.84 4.02 -2.75
CA PHE A 93 -0.91 2.61 -2.43
C PHE A 93 -2.26 2.30 -1.76
N ILE A 94 -2.95 1.26 -2.22
CA ILE A 94 -4.16 0.74 -1.59
C ILE A 94 -3.86 -0.65 -1.06
N GLY A 95 -3.61 -0.73 0.24
CA GLY A 95 -3.29 -1.97 0.94
C GLY A 95 -4.48 -2.61 1.65
N GLY A 96 -5.58 -1.88 1.76
CA GLY A 96 -6.83 -2.33 2.36
C GLY A 96 -7.98 -1.39 2.04
N GLY A 97 -9.22 -1.89 2.15
CA GLY A 97 -10.42 -1.11 1.87
C GLY A 97 -10.64 -0.78 0.39
N LEU A 98 -10.10 -1.57 -0.53
CA LEU A 98 -10.30 -1.36 -1.96
C LEU A 98 -11.77 -1.50 -2.34
N SER A 99 -12.32 -0.46 -2.96
CA SER A 99 -13.63 -0.42 -3.59
C SER A 99 -13.58 0.46 -4.84
N GLU A 100 -14.60 0.41 -5.68
CA GLU A 100 -14.68 1.31 -6.84
C GLU A 100 -14.69 2.78 -6.40
N ALA A 101 -15.45 3.13 -5.36
CA ALA A 101 -15.51 4.49 -4.84
C ALA A 101 -14.15 4.98 -4.30
N VAL A 102 -13.39 4.13 -3.63
CA VAL A 102 -12.03 4.45 -3.16
C VAL A 102 -11.10 4.65 -4.34
N PHE A 103 -11.15 3.77 -5.34
CA PHE A 103 -10.35 3.92 -6.55
C PHE A 103 -10.67 5.23 -7.28
N ASP A 104 -11.95 5.52 -7.52
CA ASP A 104 -12.37 6.71 -8.27
C ASP A 104 -11.89 8.01 -7.59
N ALA A 105 -12.07 8.11 -6.27
CA ALA A 105 -11.61 9.26 -5.50
C ALA A 105 -10.07 9.40 -5.51
N ALA A 106 -9.37 8.30 -5.31
CA ALA A 106 -7.90 8.26 -5.32
C ALA A 106 -7.35 8.60 -6.71
N TRP A 107 -7.92 8.01 -7.76
CA TRP A 107 -7.52 8.25 -9.13
C TRP A 107 -7.76 9.69 -9.58
N ALA A 108 -8.89 10.28 -9.18
CA ALA A 108 -9.17 11.68 -9.46
C ALA A 108 -8.13 12.62 -8.85
N ALA A 109 -7.71 12.35 -7.61
CA ALA A 109 -6.73 13.17 -6.87
C ALA A 109 -5.28 12.96 -7.32
N LEU A 110 -4.95 11.79 -7.86
CA LEU A 110 -3.58 11.46 -8.29
C LEU A 110 -3.08 12.43 -9.36
N ARG A 111 -1.87 12.96 -9.18
CA ARG A 111 -1.25 13.84 -10.16
C ARG A 111 -0.99 13.14 -11.50
N PRO A 112 -0.95 13.89 -12.63
CA PRO A 112 -0.47 13.36 -13.90
C PRO A 112 0.90 12.70 -13.75
N LEU A 113 1.12 11.57 -14.43
CA LEU A 113 2.28 10.69 -14.32
C LEU A 113 2.45 10.01 -12.95
N GLY A 114 1.52 10.24 -12.03
CA GLY A 114 1.46 9.57 -10.74
C GLY A 114 1.19 8.07 -10.90
N ARG A 115 1.55 7.31 -9.86
CA ARG A 115 1.45 5.85 -9.84
C ARG A 115 0.46 5.39 -8.79
N LEU A 116 -0.37 4.44 -9.15
CA LEU A 116 -1.26 3.76 -8.22
C LEU A 116 -0.89 2.27 -8.20
N VAL A 117 -0.75 1.73 -7.00
CA VAL A 117 -0.56 0.29 -6.76
C VAL A 117 -1.61 -0.17 -5.76
N ALA A 118 -2.31 -1.25 -6.09
CA ALA A 118 -3.26 -1.90 -5.19
C ALA A 118 -2.91 -3.37 -5.00
N ASN A 119 -2.97 -3.83 -3.75
CA ASN A 119 -2.76 -5.23 -3.40
C ASN A 119 -4.05 -5.83 -2.86
N ALA A 120 -4.39 -7.04 -3.31
CA ALA A 120 -5.53 -7.82 -2.84
C ALA A 120 -5.08 -9.20 -2.38
N VAL A 121 -5.59 -9.64 -1.23
CA VAL A 121 -5.35 -10.98 -0.65
C VAL A 121 -6.64 -11.77 -0.46
N THR A 122 -7.80 -11.11 -0.48
CA THR A 122 -9.12 -11.75 -0.41
C THR A 122 -9.75 -11.84 -1.78
N LEU A 123 -10.63 -12.82 -1.98
CA LEU A 123 -11.35 -12.98 -3.26
C LEU A 123 -12.24 -11.78 -3.58
N GLU A 124 -12.84 -11.18 -2.55
CA GLU A 124 -13.69 -9.99 -2.70
C GLU A 124 -12.89 -8.79 -3.22
N SER A 125 -11.75 -8.50 -2.60
CA SER A 125 -10.86 -7.42 -3.06
C SER A 125 -10.25 -7.72 -4.42
N GLU A 126 -9.91 -8.97 -4.70
CA GLU A 126 -9.40 -9.41 -6.00
C GLU A 126 -10.44 -9.23 -7.10
N ALA A 127 -11.72 -9.54 -6.85
CA ALA A 127 -12.80 -9.35 -7.82
C ALA A 127 -12.94 -7.87 -8.22
N VAL A 128 -12.90 -6.94 -7.24
CA VAL A 128 -12.91 -5.49 -7.50
C VAL A 128 -11.69 -5.10 -8.34
N LEU A 129 -10.51 -5.55 -7.95
CA LEU A 129 -9.25 -5.23 -8.62
C LEU A 129 -9.21 -5.72 -10.07
N ILE A 130 -9.69 -6.95 -10.35
CA ILE A 130 -9.79 -7.50 -11.71
C ILE A 130 -10.77 -6.69 -12.55
N GLY A 131 -11.92 -6.28 -12.00
CA GLY A 131 -12.88 -5.41 -12.67
C GLY A 131 -12.30 -4.05 -13.03
N LEU A 132 -11.56 -3.43 -12.12
CA LEU A 132 -10.86 -2.17 -12.37
C LEU A 132 -9.76 -2.34 -13.44
N HIS A 133 -8.96 -3.40 -13.35
CA HIS A 133 -7.95 -3.72 -14.37
C HIS A 133 -8.57 -3.90 -15.77
N ALA A 134 -9.72 -4.58 -15.87
CA ALA A 134 -10.40 -4.76 -17.16
C ALA A 134 -10.81 -3.42 -17.81
N ARG A 135 -11.17 -2.41 -17.00
CA ARG A 135 -11.58 -1.08 -17.48
C ARG A 135 -10.41 -0.12 -17.73
N HIS A 136 -9.37 -0.19 -16.92
CA HIS A 136 -8.30 0.81 -16.90
C HIS A 136 -6.95 0.30 -17.43
N GLY A 137 -6.83 -1.01 -17.67
CA GLY A 137 -5.56 -1.62 -18.06
C GLY A 137 -4.53 -1.61 -16.93
N GLY A 138 -3.27 -1.42 -17.26
CA GLY A 138 -2.16 -1.47 -16.32
C GLY A 138 -1.56 -2.86 -16.17
N ALA A 139 -0.62 -3.02 -15.25
CA ALA A 139 0.06 -4.28 -14.98
C ALA A 139 -0.62 -5.05 -13.85
N LEU A 140 -1.06 -6.28 -14.12
CA LEU A 140 -1.64 -7.19 -13.14
C LEU A 140 -0.69 -8.36 -12.93
N VAL A 141 -0.27 -8.59 -11.69
CA VAL A 141 0.63 -9.69 -11.34
C VAL A 141 0.14 -10.42 -10.10
N ARG A 142 0.49 -11.70 -10.00
CA ARG A 142 0.29 -12.48 -8.76
C ARG A 142 1.64 -12.81 -8.15
N ILE A 143 1.79 -12.50 -6.88
CA ILE A 143 3.02 -12.71 -6.11
C ILE A 143 2.78 -13.87 -5.16
N GLN A 144 3.54 -14.95 -5.33
CA GLN A 144 3.49 -16.13 -4.48
C GLN A 144 4.85 -16.31 -3.80
N ILE A 145 4.83 -16.48 -2.49
CA ILE A 145 6.04 -16.60 -1.69
C ILE A 145 5.88 -17.81 -0.78
N ALA A 146 6.93 -18.61 -0.68
CA ALA A 146 7.05 -19.64 0.33
C ALA A 146 8.30 -19.39 1.16
N ARG A 147 8.23 -19.66 2.45
CA ARG A 147 9.37 -19.54 3.36
C ARG A 147 9.76 -20.91 3.91
N ALA A 148 11.06 -21.11 4.10
CA ALA A 148 11.56 -22.28 4.76
C ALA A 148 11.22 -22.19 6.27
N GLU A 149 10.50 -23.17 6.77
CA GLU A 149 10.11 -23.25 8.19
C GLU A 149 10.34 -24.68 8.72
N PRO A 150 10.53 -24.83 10.04
CA PRO A 150 10.71 -26.15 10.65
C PRO A 150 9.47 -27.05 10.44
N VAL A 151 9.75 -28.31 10.09
CA VAL A 151 8.76 -29.40 10.02
C VAL A 151 9.33 -30.55 10.85
N GLY A 152 9.00 -30.58 12.13
CA GLY A 152 9.64 -31.49 13.08
C GLY A 152 11.14 -31.18 13.19
N ARG A 153 11.99 -32.17 12.87
CA ARG A 153 13.46 -32.01 12.85
C ARG A 153 14.03 -31.59 11.50
N LEU A 154 13.19 -31.44 10.50
CA LEU A 154 13.54 -31.08 9.13
C LEU A 154 13.03 -29.68 8.79
N THR A 155 13.28 -29.24 7.58
CA THR A 155 12.82 -27.94 7.07
C THR A 155 12.00 -28.15 5.82
N GLY A 156 10.89 -27.44 5.70
CA GLY A 156 10.01 -27.48 4.55
C GLY A 156 9.59 -26.09 4.08
N TRP A 157 8.98 -26.03 2.92
CA TRP A 157 8.44 -24.78 2.37
C TRP A 157 7.01 -24.54 2.88
N ARG A 158 6.78 -23.41 3.52
CA ARG A 158 5.47 -22.95 3.92
C ARG A 158 5.00 -21.83 2.98
N PRO A 159 3.98 -22.08 2.15
CA PRO A 159 3.43 -21.04 1.28
C PRO A 159 2.71 -19.97 2.10
N LEU A 160 2.88 -18.72 1.69
CA LEU A 160 2.12 -17.59 2.20
C LEU A 160 0.90 -17.35 1.31
N MET A 161 -0.10 -16.63 1.82
CA MET A 161 -1.25 -16.23 1.00
C MET A 161 -0.75 -15.46 -0.23
N PRO A 162 -1.19 -15.83 -1.44
CA PRO A 162 -0.83 -15.10 -2.66
C PRO A 162 -1.40 -13.69 -2.60
N VAL A 163 -0.67 -12.75 -3.21
CA VAL A 163 -1.10 -11.36 -3.37
C VAL A 163 -1.31 -11.07 -4.84
N THR A 164 -2.49 -10.59 -5.19
CA THR A 164 -2.73 -10.02 -6.52
C THR A 164 -2.42 -8.53 -6.46
N GLN A 165 -1.47 -8.08 -7.28
CA GLN A 165 -1.03 -6.70 -7.34
C GLN A 165 -1.36 -6.09 -8.69
N TRP A 166 -1.98 -4.92 -8.67
CA TRP A 166 -2.28 -4.12 -9.84
C TRP A 166 -1.53 -2.79 -9.76
N ALA A 167 -0.89 -2.41 -10.86
CA ALA A 167 -0.14 -1.17 -10.96
C ALA A 167 -0.55 -0.37 -12.20
N LEU A 168 -0.73 0.93 -12.04
CA LEU A 168 -1.25 1.83 -13.04
C LEU A 168 -0.49 3.18 -13.00
N VAL A 169 -0.28 3.79 -14.16
CA VAL A 169 0.30 5.14 -14.29
C VAL A 169 -0.76 6.05 -14.90
N LYS A 170 -1.01 7.19 -14.27
CA LYS A 170 -1.95 8.21 -14.77
C LYS A 170 -1.28 9.00 -15.89
N ARG A 171 -1.81 8.87 -17.10
CA ARG A 171 -1.35 9.63 -18.27
C ARG A 171 -2.11 10.93 -18.39
#